data_56668a3cdfd50313a37623fec33c80b9
#
_entry.id   56668a3cdfd50313a37623fec33c80b9
#
_cell.length_a   1.000
_cell.length_b   1.000
_cell.length_c   1.000
_cell.angle_alpha   90.00
_cell.angle_beta   90.00
_cell.angle_gamma   90.00
#
_symmetry.space_group_name_H-M   'P 1'
#
loop_
_entity.id
_entity.type
_entity.pdbx_description
1 polymer ?
#
loop_
_entity_poly.entity_id
_entity_poly.type
_entity_poly.pdbx_seq_one_letter_code
_entity_poly.pdbx_strand_id
1 'polypeptide(L)'
;MALYLVRHGPNARIEPELALALDRFELEDGLLLVDSALGLSPLYHRLKRALPPDTPLLVAPLAGRPKFKRMAPGALAWLRARQ
;
A
#
# COMPACT_ATOMS: atom_id res chain seq x y z
N MET A 1 -5.12 -13.99 1.44
CA MET A 1 -4.57 -12.69 1.04
C MET A 1 -4.86 -11.69 2.14
N ALA A 2 -3.96 -10.75 2.33
CA ALA A 2 -4.07 -9.80 3.43
C ALA A 2 -4.03 -8.38 2.92
N LEU A 3 -4.75 -7.49 3.62
CA LEU A 3 -4.72 -6.07 3.34
C LEU A 3 -3.72 -5.37 4.24
N TYR A 4 -2.99 -4.43 3.67
CA TYR A 4 -1.99 -3.63 4.35
C TYR A 4 -2.22 -2.15 4.09
N LEU A 5 -1.90 -1.34 5.09
CA LEU A 5 -1.75 0.09 4.90
C LEU A 5 -0.28 0.40 4.75
N VAL A 6 0.06 1.09 3.67
CA VAL A 6 1.46 1.42 3.36
C VAL A 6 1.58 2.92 3.26
N ARG A 7 2.54 3.49 3.98
CA ARG A 7 2.90 4.89 3.84
C ARG A 7 4.39 5.01 3.55
N HIS A 8 4.72 5.79 2.52
CA HIS A 8 6.10 6.13 2.22
C HIS A 8 6.24 7.65 2.07
N GLY A 9 7.47 8.14 2.07
CA GLY A 9 7.73 9.56 1.98
C GLY A 9 7.05 10.19 0.78
N PRO A 10 6.56 11.43 0.89
CA PRO A 10 5.95 12.14 -0.23
C PRO A 10 7.00 12.35 -1.32
N ASN A 11 6.54 12.36 -2.56
CA ASN A 11 7.38 12.50 -3.75
C ASN A 11 8.32 11.31 -4.03
N ALA A 12 8.31 10.29 -3.18
CA ALA A 12 9.00 9.04 -3.48
C ALA A 12 8.11 8.17 -4.35
N ARG A 13 8.71 7.37 -5.22
CA ARG A 13 7.97 6.48 -6.10
C ARG A 13 8.45 5.06 -5.94
N ILE A 14 7.50 4.13 -5.89
CA ILE A 14 7.81 2.70 -5.92
C ILE A 14 8.35 2.38 -7.31
N GLU A 15 9.37 1.53 -7.34
CA GLU A 15 9.96 1.08 -8.59
C GLU A 15 8.86 0.56 -9.53
N PRO A 16 8.86 0.98 -10.84
CA PRO A 16 7.72 0.72 -11.74
C PRO A 16 7.34 -0.74 -11.90
N GLU A 17 8.30 -1.66 -11.95
CA GLU A 17 7.98 -3.08 -12.10
C GLU A 17 7.20 -3.60 -10.91
N LEU A 18 7.59 -3.22 -9.70
CA LEU A 18 6.87 -3.60 -8.51
C LEU A 18 5.52 -2.90 -8.43
N ALA A 19 5.46 -1.62 -8.82
CA ALA A 19 4.20 -0.89 -8.83
C ALA A 19 3.15 -1.54 -9.72
N LEU A 20 3.56 -2.08 -10.86
CA LEU A 20 2.65 -2.80 -11.75
C LEU A 20 2.24 -4.17 -11.18
N ALA A 21 3.13 -4.80 -10.42
CA ALA A 21 2.87 -6.12 -9.85
C ALA A 21 2.02 -6.08 -8.59
N LEU A 22 1.93 -4.92 -7.92
CA LEU A 22 1.16 -4.78 -6.69
C LEU A 22 -0.31 -4.56 -6.98
N ASP A 23 -1.16 -5.33 -6.31
CA ASP A 23 -2.59 -5.02 -6.24
C ASP A 23 -2.77 -3.94 -5.18
N ARG A 24 -2.91 -2.71 -5.62
CA ARG A 24 -2.88 -1.55 -4.73
C ARG A 24 -3.92 -0.51 -5.13
N PHE A 25 -4.25 0.33 -4.16
CA PHE A 25 -5.06 1.52 -4.39
C PHE A 25 -4.43 2.70 -3.66
N GLU A 26 -4.09 3.74 -4.38
CA GLU A 26 -3.47 4.93 -3.82
C GLU A 26 -4.54 5.84 -3.22
N LEU A 27 -4.47 6.07 -1.90
CA LEU A 27 -5.41 6.93 -1.19
C LEU A 27 -5.02 8.41 -1.31
N GLU A 28 -3.74 8.68 -1.27
CA GLU A 28 -3.14 9.99 -1.47
C GLU A 28 -1.65 9.79 -1.71
N ASP A 29 -0.93 10.85 -2.06
CA ASP A 29 0.50 10.73 -2.32
C ASP A 29 1.22 10.09 -1.13
N GLY A 30 1.84 8.96 -1.35
CA GLY A 30 2.57 8.24 -0.32
C GLY A 30 1.71 7.38 0.61
N LEU A 31 0.41 7.27 0.37
CA LEU A 31 -0.47 6.46 1.21
C LEU A 31 -1.26 5.48 0.35
N LEU A 32 -1.03 4.18 0.56
CA LEU A 32 -1.61 3.12 -0.26
C LEU A 32 -2.33 2.07 0.57
N LEU A 33 -3.35 1.48 -0.03
CA LEU A 33 -3.86 0.18 0.38
C LEU A 33 -3.22 -0.88 -0.53
N VAL A 34 -2.78 -1.98 0.05
CA VAL A 34 -2.16 -3.07 -0.71
C VAL A 34 -2.81 -4.39 -0.31
N ASP A 35 -3.19 -5.19 -1.32
CA ASP A 35 -3.65 -6.55 -1.13
C ASP A 35 -2.53 -7.48 -1.59
N SER A 36 -2.03 -8.31 -0.68
CA SER A 36 -0.88 -9.15 -0.97
C SER A 36 -1.01 -10.52 -0.32
N ALA A 37 -0.50 -11.53 -1.02
CA ALA A 37 -0.34 -12.87 -0.45
C ALA A 37 0.90 -12.98 0.44
N LEU A 38 1.80 -11.99 0.38
CA LEU A 38 2.99 -11.98 1.21
C LEU A 38 2.65 -11.62 2.65
N GLY A 39 3.41 -12.17 3.59
CA GLY A 39 3.35 -11.72 4.98
C GLY A 39 3.93 -10.33 5.15
N LEU A 40 3.80 -9.79 6.36
CA LEU A 40 4.23 -8.42 6.66
C LEU A 40 5.71 -8.20 6.36
N SER A 41 6.58 -9.06 6.88
CA SER A 41 8.03 -8.87 6.74
C SER A 41 8.50 -9.00 5.28
N PRO A 42 8.11 -10.03 4.53
CA PRO A 42 8.47 -10.11 3.11
C PRO A 42 7.96 -8.92 2.30
N LEU A 43 6.73 -8.46 2.55
CA LEU A 43 6.19 -7.30 1.84
C LEU A 43 6.98 -6.04 2.18
N TYR A 44 7.27 -5.82 3.47
CA TYR A 44 8.07 -4.68 3.90
C TYR A 44 9.43 -4.65 3.22
N HIS A 45 10.15 -5.78 3.21
CA HIS A 45 11.47 -5.82 2.59
C HIS A 45 11.42 -5.59 1.09
N ARG A 46 10.39 -6.08 0.43
CA ARG A 46 10.22 -5.86 -1.01
C ARG A 46 9.97 -4.38 -1.31
N LEU A 47 9.10 -3.73 -0.55
CA LEU A 47 8.83 -2.31 -0.70
C LEU A 47 10.05 -1.46 -0.37
N LYS A 48 10.77 -1.82 0.69
CA LYS A 48 11.99 -1.12 1.09
C LYS A 48 13.02 -1.07 -0.04
N ARG A 49 13.20 -2.20 -0.74
CA ARG A 49 14.15 -2.27 -1.86
C ARG A 49 13.67 -1.53 -3.10
N ALA A 50 12.37 -1.33 -3.24
CA ALA A 50 11.77 -0.69 -4.40
C ALA A 50 11.66 0.83 -4.25
N LEU A 51 12.02 1.38 -3.10
CA LEU A 51 11.98 2.81 -2.82
C LEU A 51 13.40 3.36 -2.76
N PRO A 52 13.57 4.68 -3.04
CA PRO A 52 14.88 5.31 -2.89
C PRO A 52 15.43 5.15 -1.46
N PRO A 53 16.77 5.09 -1.29
CA PRO A 53 17.37 5.07 0.04
C PRO A 53 16.89 6.26 0.87
N ASP A 54 16.80 6.07 2.19
CA ASP A 54 16.38 7.11 3.13
C ASP A 54 14.93 7.54 3.02
N THR A 55 14.12 6.80 2.27
CA THR A 55 12.67 7.06 2.19
C THR A 55 11.99 6.48 3.42
N PRO A 56 11.22 7.27 4.18
CA PRO A 56 10.40 6.71 5.24
C PRO A 56 9.41 5.70 4.71
N LEU A 57 9.22 4.60 5.43
CA LEU A 57 8.31 3.54 5.03
C LEU A 57 7.62 2.95 6.26
N LEU A 58 6.31 2.85 6.19
CA LEU A 58 5.48 2.17 7.19
C LEU A 58 4.60 1.16 6.48
N VAL A 59 4.59 -0.08 6.97
CA VAL A 59 3.69 -1.12 6.47
C VAL A 59 2.97 -1.71 7.67
N ALA A 60 1.65 -1.67 7.66
CA ALA A 60 0.84 -2.17 8.76
C ALA A 60 -0.25 -3.08 8.25
N PRO A 61 -0.41 -4.28 8.82
CA PRO A 61 -1.53 -5.14 8.44
C PRO A 61 -2.84 -4.55 8.96
N LEU A 62 -3.90 -4.69 8.17
CA LEU A 62 -5.22 -4.25 8.56
C LEU A 62 -6.02 -5.43 9.13
N ALA A 63 -6.59 -5.26 10.32
CA ALA A 63 -7.41 -6.28 10.94
C ALA A 63 -8.82 -6.34 10.34
N GLY A 64 -9.24 -5.27 9.67
CA GLY A 64 -10.55 -5.20 9.03
C GLY A 64 -10.60 -4.04 8.06
N ARG A 65 -11.80 -3.74 7.59
CA ARG A 65 -11.99 -2.66 6.65
C ARG A 65 -11.74 -1.30 7.34
N PRO A 66 -10.83 -0.48 6.80
CA PRO A 66 -10.61 0.85 7.36
C PRO A 66 -11.79 1.76 7.04
N LYS A 67 -11.98 2.78 7.88
CA LYS A 67 -12.89 3.88 7.61
C LYS A 67 -12.09 5.12 7.27
N PHE A 68 -12.58 5.88 6.32
CA PHE A 68 -11.88 7.07 5.87
C PHE A 68 -12.88 8.08 5.31
N LYS A 69 -12.42 9.30 5.17
CA LYS A 69 -13.21 10.42 4.67
C LYS A 69 -12.33 11.26 3.77
N ARG A 70 -12.87 11.68 2.63
CA ARG A 70 -12.20 12.56 1.68
C ARG A 70 -10.88 11.98 1.14
N MET A 71 -10.85 10.67 0.95
CA MET A 71 -9.75 10.00 0.27
C MET A 71 -10.07 9.84 -1.21
N ALA A 72 -9.14 9.25 -1.96
CA ALA A 72 -9.32 9.10 -3.40
C ALA A 72 -10.62 8.38 -3.75
N PRO A 73 -11.38 8.86 -4.74
CA PRO A 73 -12.60 8.20 -5.16
C PRO A 73 -12.34 6.75 -5.58
N GLY A 74 -13.26 5.86 -5.25
CA GLY A 74 -13.15 4.46 -5.62
C GLY A 74 -12.51 3.56 -4.55
N ALA A 75 -11.97 4.14 -3.48
CA ALA A 75 -11.30 3.36 -2.43
C ALA A 75 -12.24 2.34 -1.78
N LEU A 76 -13.46 2.74 -1.47
CA LEU A 76 -14.42 1.83 -0.85
C LEU A 76 -14.81 0.69 -1.79
N ALA A 77 -15.01 0.99 -3.06
CA ALA A 77 -15.32 -0.03 -4.06
C ALA A 77 -14.16 -1.03 -4.21
N TRP A 78 -12.93 -0.52 -4.21
CA TRP A 78 -11.74 -1.37 -4.28
C TRP A 78 -11.67 -2.32 -3.08
N LEU A 79 -11.95 -1.81 -1.86
CA LEU A 79 -11.97 -2.62 -0.66
C LEU A 79 -13.09 -3.67 -0.69
N ARG A 80 -14.29 -3.29 -1.11
CA ARG A 80 -15.42 -4.21 -1.19
C ARG A 80 -15.18 -5.37 -2.13
N ALA A 81 -14.43 -5.16 -3.20
CA ALA A 81 -14.12 -6.21 -4.15
C ALA A 81 -13.20 -7.29 -3.54
N ARG A 82 -12.57 -7.00 -2.38
CA ARG A 82 -11.59 -7.88 -1.72
C ARG A 82 -12.06 -8.42 -0.37
N GLN A 83 -13.21 -8.00 0.08
CA GLN A 83 -13.73 -8.41 1.40
C GLN A 83 -15.10 -9.04 1.32
#